data_0877a915b3147f831a53c3d5a5932a16
#
_entry.id   0877a915b3147f831a53c3d5a5932a16
#
_cell.length_a   1.000
_cell.length_b   1.000
_cell.length_c   1.000
_cell.angle_alpha   90.00
_cell.angle_beta   90.00
_cell.angle_gamma   90.00
#
_symmetry.space_group_name_H-M   'P 1'
#
loop_
_entity.id
_entity.type
_entity.pdbx_description
1 polymer ?
#
loop_
_entity_poly.entity_id
_entity_poly.type
_entity_poly.pdbx_seq_one_letter_code
_entity_poly.pdbx_strand_id
1 'polypeptide(L)'
;MSFTFEVKETDLLGRVGEVRVGGRALETPYMFPVIHPVSQIVPTKDLAAMGFGGVMTNSYIIHSRLRERALASGVHRLVDFDGVVMTDSGGYQVLEYGDLEVGYRDVADFQSRIGSDLAVTLDRPTGYPQSRKVAKDTVDYSLENAKATLSEFGESRTLWVGPVQGGLYGDLVRRSAKSMVAAGFQFLALGSPVQVMQSYMFAELVDMIMSARRAIPYSVPLHLFGAGHPLTMPLAVALGCDTFDSASYVLFARTGRYMTRSGVLNLQSMKHLPCSCPACAPTSVAELMEMDHQERTRALSLHNLYVLREEIEGCKEAVAEGRLWDLVEERSMAHPRLRDAFARMAKYTRDLEVGTPAIKDRGLFVRSALDYSRPELSMARARLAGAASRSSRTARVASGPGGEGGAGGDVYGVHPVLGPYPMELRFQYPFGQTETTEAQGVPPDPRKALRAMGYARVKLPQGAKRKAPRSRRSRRGASPSPRSSSARSR
;
A
#
# COMPACT_ATOMS: atom_id res chain seq x y z
N MET A 1 -14.92 3.92 -25.77
CA MET A 1 -13.69 4.66 -25.44
C MET A 1 -12.51 3.70 -25.39
N SER A 2 -11.30 4.11 -25.84
CA SER A 2 -10.10 3.28 -25.67
C SER A 2 -9.60 3.39 -24.23
N PHE A 3 -9.48 2.26 -23.56
CA PHE A 3 -8.84 2.13 -22.25
C PHE A 3 -7.68 1.13 -22.36
N THR A 4 -6.56 1.49 -21.77
CA THR A 4 -5.43 0.56 -21.61
C THR A 4 -4.80 0.75 -20.24
N PHE A 5 -4.32 -0.35 -19.69
CA PHE A 5 -3.45 -0.35 -18.51
C PHE A 5 -2.20 -1.15 -18.84
N GLU A 6 -1.08 -0.46 -18.96
CA GLU A 6 0.23 -1.04 -19.26
C GLU A 6 1.11 -1.02 -18.02
N VAL A 7 1.59 -2.17 -17.59
CA VAL A 7 2.50 -2.30 -16.44
C VAL A 7 3.93 -2.34 -16.96
N LYS A 8 4.79 -1.46 -16.44
CA LYS A 8 6.20 -1.30 -16.83
C LYS A 8 7.15 -1.97 -15.83
N GLU A 9 6.89 -1.76 -14.53
CA GLU A 9 7.72 -2.24 -13.44
C GLU A 9 6.88 -2.79 -12.30
N THR A 10 7.42 -3.74 -11.55
CA THR A 10 6.71 -4.38 -10.44
C THR A 10 7.64 -4.69 -9.27
N ASP A 11 7.12 -4.55 -8.06
CA ASP A 11 7.70 -5.14 -6.85
C ASP A 11 6.57 -5.49 -5.86
N LEU A 12 6.62 -6.68 -5.27
CA LEU A 12 5.48 -7.25 -4.55
C LEU A 12 4.24 -7.32 -5.48
N LEU A 13 3.12 -6.69 -5.09
CA LEU A 13 2.00 -6.48 -6.01
C LEU A 13 1.89 -5.03 -6.51
N GLY A 14 2.82 -4.15 -6.08
CA GLY A 14 2.93 -2.78 -6.56
C GLY A 14 3.35 -2.73 -8.03
N ARG A 15 2.78 -1.78 -8.78
CA ARG A 15 2.95 -1.68 -10.23
C ARG A 15 3.16 -0.23 -10.63
N VAL A 16 4.33 0.05 -11.20
CA VAL A 16 4.52 1.27 -11.99
C VAL A 16 4.06 0.98 -13.41
N GLY A 17 3.15 1.77 -13.89
CA GLY A 17 2.54 1.58 -15.19
C GLY A 17 1.80 2.82 -15.67
N GLU A 18 1.01 2.66 -16.72
CA GLU A 18 0.26 3.76 -17.32
C GLU A 18 -1.18 3.36 -17.57
N VAL A 19 -2.09 4.11 -16.99
CA VAL A 19 -3.53 4.07 -17.31
C VAL A 19 -3.82 5.13 -18.36
N ARG A 20 -4.33 4.71 -19.54
CA ARG A 20 -4.81 5.61 -20.58
C ARG A 20 -6.32 5.56 -20.68
N VAL A 21 -6.95 6.72 -20.66
CA VAL A 21 -8.40 6.87 -20.82
C VAL A 21 -8.68 8.12 -21.65
N GLY A 22 -9.44 7.98 -22.74
CA GLY A 22 -9.82 9.11 -23.59
C GLY A 22 -8.68 9.94 -24.17
N GLY A 23 -7.52 9.32 -24.41
CA GLY A 23 -6.33 10.02 -24.92
C GLY A 23 -5.47 10.67 -23.82
N ARG A 24 -5.90 10.68 -22.57
CA ARG A 24 -5.13 11.15 -21.41
C ARG A 24 -4.44 9.98 -20.73
N ALA A 25 -3.28 10.23 -20.10
CA ALA A 25 -2.49 9.20 -19.41
C ALA A 25 -2.23 9.58 -17.96
N LEU A 26 -2.24 8.59 -17.09
CA LEU A 26 -1.83 8.69 -15.69
C LEU A 26 -0.84 7.57 -15.38
N GLU A 27 0.29 7.94 -14.81
CA GLU A 27 1.26 6.97 -14.31
C GLU A 27 0.82 6.45 -12.94
N THR A 28 0.79 5.14 -12.77
CA THR A 28 0.48 4.47 -11.50
C THR A 28 1.75 4.14 -10.70
N PRO A 29 1.67 4.01 -9.36
CA PRO A 29 0.51 4.36 -8.52
C PRO A 29 0.16 5.85 -8.60
N TYR A 30 -1.13 6.18 -8.50
CA TYR A 30 -1.60 7.54 -8.67
C TYR A 30 -2.62 7.94 -7.59
N MET A 31 -2.52 9.16 -7.06
CA MET A 31 -3.47 9.73 -6.10
C MET A 31 -4.25 10.87 -6.74
N PHE A 32 -5.57 10.71 -6.84
CA PHE A 32 -6.50 11.75 -7.28
C PHE A 32 -6.81 12.71 -6.12
N PRO A 33 -6.38 13.99 -6.17
CA PRO A 33 -6.93 14.98 -5.26
C PRO A 33 -8.44 15.10 -5.45
N VAL A 34 -9.20 14.96 -4.37
CA VAL A 34 -10.65 15.18 -4.42
C VAL A 34 -10.92 16.67 -4.36
N ILE A 35 -11.57 17.21 -5.39
CA ILE A 35 -11.92 18.60 -5.50
C ILE A 35 -13.43 18.81 -5.23
N HIS A 36 -13.76 19.90 -4.54
CA HIS A 36 -15.16 20.27 -4.31
C HIS A 36 -15.66 21.21 -5.43
N PRO A 37 -16.69 20.81 -6.20
CA PRO A 37 -17.04 21.54 -7.44
C PRO A 37 -17.59 22.95 -7.22
N VAL A 38 -18.00 23.28 -5.99
CA VAL A 38 -18.58 24.60 -5.63
C VAL A 38 -17.59 25.47 -4.85
N SER A 39 -16.80 24.88 -3.94
CA SER A 39 -15.92 25.62 -3.04
C SER A 39 -14.53 24.99 -2.97
N GLN A 40 -13.74 25.22 -3.99
CA GLN A 40 -12.39 24.70 -4.09
C GLN A 40 -11.40 25.67 -3.41
N ILE A 41 -10.66 25.18 -2.40
CA ILE A 41 -9.68 25.99 -1.64
C ILE A 41 -8.35 26.10 -2.40
N VAL A 42 -7.89 24.99 -2.99
CA VAL A 42 -6.72 24.95 -3.85
C VAL A 42 -7.18 24.96 -5.30
N PRO A 43 -6.93 26.02 -6.09
CA PRO A 43 -7.32 26.04 -7.48
C PRO A 43 -6.81 24.83 -8.27
N THR A 44 -7.59 24.34 -9.19
CA THR A 44 -7.22 23.17 -10.03
C THR A 44 -5.99 23.42 -10.87
N LYS A 45 -5.75 24.68 -11.30
CA LYS A 45 -4.50 25.09 -11.95
C LYS A 45 -3.26 24.90 -11.06
N ASP A 46 -3.40 25.09 -9.73
CA ASP A 46 -2.30 24.86 -8.80
C ASP A 46 -2.02 23.34 -8.69
N LEU A 47 -3.08 22.49 -8.71
CA LEU A 47 -2.93 21.03 -8.78
C LEU A 47 -2.19 20.60 -10.07
N ALA A 48 -2.58 21.16 -11.22
CA ALA A 48 -1.90 20.88 -12.48
C ALA A 48 -0.44 21.34 -12.46
N ALA A 49 -0.15 22.52 -11.90
CA ALA A 49 1.21 23.03 -11.72
C ALA A 49 2.05 22.17 -10.77
N MET A 50 1.42 21.53 -9.78
CA MET A 50 2.06 20.53 -8.93
C MET A 50 2.30 19.19 -9.64
N GLY A 51 1.83 19.01 -10.87
CA GLY A 51 1.97 17.78 -11.67
C GLY A 51 0.88 16.73 -11.44
N PHE A 52 -0.27 17.09 -10.87
CA PHE A 52 -1.41 16.21 -10.84
C PHE A 52 -2.09 16.17 -12.22
N GLY A 53 -2.04 15.01 -12.89
CA GLY A 53 -2.66 14.77 -14.18
C GLY A 53 -4.13 14.34 -14.11
N GLY A 54 -4.67 14.12 -12.92
CA GLY A 54 -6.06 13.72 -12.69
C GLY A 54 -6.60 14.24 -11.36
N VAL A 55 -7.91 14.46 -11.31
CA VAL A 55 -8.65 14.88 -10.11
C VAL A 55 -9.93 14.05 -9.97
N MET A 56 -10.43 13.94 -8.74
CA MET A 56 -11.72 13.31 -8.50
C MET A 56 -12.72 14.35 -7.96
N THR A 57 -13.97 14.26 -8.40
CA THR A 57 -15.04 15.11 -7.91
C THR A 57 -16.34 14.31 -7.74
N ASN A 58 -17.36 14.91 -7.15
CA ASN A 58 -18.59 14.22 -6.81
C ASN A 58 -19.73 14.62 -7.75
N SER A 59 -20.26 13.63 -8.50
CA SER A 59 -21.32 13.87 -9.49
C SER A 59 -22.64 14.26 -8.85
N TYR A 60 -22.94 13.78 -7.65
CA TYR A 60 -24.14 14.14 -6.90
C TYR A 60 -24.14 15.63 -6.51
N ILE A 61 -23.02 16.15 -6.00
CA ILE A 61 -22.90 17.58 -5.68
C ILE A 61 -23.02 18.43 -6.95
N ILE A 62 -22.43 18.00 -8.06
CA ILE A 62 -22.56 18.69 -9.35
C ILE A 62 -24.01 18.68 -9.81
N HIS A 63 -24.66 17.51 -9.78
CA HIS A 63 -26.07 17.37 -10.17
C HIS A 63 -27.00 18.25 -9.33
N SER A 64 -26.83 18.27 -8.01
CA SER A 64 -27.73 19.00 -7.10
C SER A 64 -27.53 20.52 -7.16
N ARG A 65 -26.33 21.01 -7.47
CA ARG A 65 -26.00 22.45 -7.34
C ARG A 65 -25.60 23.14 -8.64
N LEU A 66 -25.14 22.39 -9.63
CA LEU A 66 -24.54 22.95 -10.86
C LEU A 66 -25.03 22.23 -12.14
N ARG A 67 -26.14 21.50 -12.07
CA ARG A 67 -26.65 20.61 -13.11
C ARG A 67 -26.66 21.22 -14.50
N GLU A 68 -27.35 22.36 -14.67
CA GLU A 68 -27.49 23.02 -15.97
C GLU A 68 -26.14 23.48 -16.51
N ARG A 69 -25.31 24.07 -15.67
CA ARG A 69 -23.98 24.52 -16.03
C ARG A 69 -23.09 23.35 -16.44
N ALA A 70 -23.15 22.24 -15.70
CA ALA A 70 -22.38 21.02 -16.03
C ALA A 70 -22.79 20.41 -17.36
N LEU A 71 -24.12 20.34 -17.63
CA LEU A 71 -24.65 19.83 -18.90
C LEU A 71 -24.29 20.73 -20.11
N ALA A 72 -24.21 22.03 -19.89
CA ALA A 72 -23.85 22.99 -20.94
C ALA A 72 -22.35 23.04 -21.25
N SER A 73 -21.50 22.92 -20.22
CA SER A 73 -20.04 23.11 -20.39
C SER A 73 -19.21 21.82 -20.36
N GLY A 74 -19.75 20.73 -19.83
CA GLY A 74 -19.00 19.53 -19.46
C GLY A 74 -18.23 19.68 -18.14
N VAL A 75 -17.84 18.53 -17.55
CA VAL A 75 -17.17 18.49 -16.23
C VAL A 75 -15.80 19.17 -16.27
N HIS A 76 -15.01 18.99 -17.32
CA HIS A 76 -13.66 19.57 -17.43
C HIS A 76 -13.68 21.09 -17.34
N ARG A 77 -14.56 21.76 -18.12
CA ARG A 77 -14.72 23.22 -18.05
C ARG A 77 -15.35 23.68 -16.74
N LEU A 78 -16.25 22.86 -16.18
CA LEU A 78 -16.88 23.16 -14.91
C LEU A 78 -15.86 23.27 -13.78
N VAL A 79 -14.89 22.34 -13.73
CA VAL A 79 -13.85 22.29 -12.70
C VAL A 79 -12.54 22.96 -13.12
N ASP A 80 -12.47 23.52 -14.33
CA ASP A 80 -11.27 24.16 -14.90
C ASP A 80 -10.03 23.26 -14.85
N PHE A 81 -10.15 22.05 -15.43
CA PHE A 81 -9.08 21.04 -15.40
C PHE A 81 -9.03 20.20 -16.68
N ASP A 82 -7.88 20.19 -17.36
CA ASP A 82 -7.70 19.50 -18.66
C ASP A 82 -7.24 18.04 -18.54
N GLY A 83 -6.82 17.60 -17.34
CA GLY A 83 -6.40 16.24 -17.06
C GLY A 83 -7.58 15.27 -16.94
N VAL A 84 -7.32 14.06 -16.43
CA VAL A 84 -8.35 13.04 -16.20
C VAL A 84 -9.29 13.47 -15.07
N VAL A 85 -10.59 13.47 -15.33
CA VAL A 85 -11.62 13.75 -14.34
C VAL A 85 -12.39 12.47 -14.00
N MET A 86 -12.22 12.00 -12.76
CA MET A 86 -12.98 10.91 -12.20
C MET A 86 -14.18 11.47 -11.40
N THR A 87 -15.36 10.89 -11.60
CA THR A 87 -16.54 11.26 -10.81
C THR A 87 -16.99 10.10 -9.92
N ASP A 88 -17.18 10.41 -8.61
CA ASP A 88 -17.88 9.53 -7.69
C ASP A 88 -19.39 9.62 -7.89
N SER A 89 -20.09 8.50 -7.73
CA SER A 89 -21.55 8.41 -7.90
C SER A 89 -22.35 9.19 -6.87
N GLY A 90 -21.75 9.47 -5.71
CA GLY A 90 -22.42 10.07 -4.55
C GLY A 90 -23.01 9.06 -3.58
N GLY A 91 -22.71 7.77 -3.72
CA GLY A 91 -23.18 6.73 -2.81
C GLY A 91 -22.87 6.97 -1.34
N TYR A 92 -21.74 7.60 -1.03
CA TYR A 92 -21.38 7.99 0.35
C TYR A 92 -22.29 9.08 0.91
N GLN A 93 -22.68 10.07 0.08
CA GLN A 93 -23.57 11.15 0.48
C GLN A 93 -25.00 10.64 0.77
N VAL A 94 -25.43 9.62 0.04
CA VAL A 94 -26.72 8.95 0.31
C VAL A 94 -26.74 8.31 1.70
N LEU A 95 -25.61 7.71 2.13
CA LEU A 95 -25.48 7.18 3.50
C LEU A 95 -25.49 8.27 4.58
N GLU A 96 -24.91 9.44 4.30
CA GLU A 96 -24.74 10.51 5.28
C GLU A 96 -25.99 11.38 5.43
N TYR A 97 -26.72 11.61 4.34
CA TYR A 97 -27.85 12.56 4.29
C TYR A 97 -29.23 11.93 4.12
N GLY A 98 -29.33 10.58 4.04
CA GLY A 98 -30.56 9.85 3.86
C GLY A 98 -30.95 9.58 2.41
N ASP A 99 -32.00 8.76 2.21
CA ASP A 99 -32.42 8.25 0.90
C ASP A 99 -32.73 9.38 -0.09
N LEU A 100 -31.93 9.42 -1.16
CA LEU A 100 -32.28 10.12 -2.38
C LEU A 100 -32.82 9.10 -3.37
N GLU A 101 -34.01 9.33 -3.88
CA GLU A 101 -34.67 8.53 -4.91
C GLU A 101 -33.97 8.71 -6.28
N VAL A 102 -32.63 8.69 -6.32
CA VAL A 102 -31.87 8.80 -7.59
C VAL A 102 -31.45 7.41 -8.01
N GLY A 103 -32.00 6.93 -9.12
CA GLY A 103 -31.70 5.64 -9.68
C GLY A 103 -30.31 5.60 -10.39
N TYR A 104 -29.79 4.37 -10.62
CA TYR A 104 -28.54 4.19 -11.36
C TYR A 104 -28.56 4.86 -12.74
N ARG A 105 -29.72 4.83 -13.41
CA ARG A 105 -29.90 5.41 -14.76
C ARG A 105 -29.67 6.91 -14.77
N ASP A 106 -30.24 7.62 -13.79
CA ASP A 106 -30.07 9.09 -13.69
C ASP A 106 -28.62 9.46 -13.40
N VAL A 107 -27.96 8.71 -12.49
CA VAL A 107 -26.55 8.92 -12.18
C VAL A 107 -25.68 8.63 -13.39
N ALA A 108 -25.91 7.53 -14.09
CA ALA A 108 -25.10 7.14 -15.25
C ALA A 108 -25.32 8.07 -16.44
N ASP A 109 -26.59 8.42 -16.77
CA ASP A 109 -26.90 9.41 -17.81
C ASP A 109 -26.19 10.73 -17.52
N PHE A 110 -26.30 11.23 -16.30
CA PHE A 110 -25.69 12.48 -15.92
C PHE A 110 -24.16 12.45 -16.03
N GLN A 111 -23.49 11.45 -15.48
CA GLN A 111 -22.03 11.31 -15.54
C GLN A 111 -21.52 11.19 -17.00
N SER A 112 -22.24 10.44 -17.83
CA SER A 112 -21.94 10.31 -19.26
C SER A 112 -22.09 11.64 -19.99
N ARG A 113 -23.18 12.37 -19.77
CA ARG A 113 -23.50 13.65 -20.44
C ARG A 113 -22.57 14.78 -20.06
N ILE A 114 -22.11 14.84 -18.82
CA ILE A 114 -21.11 15.84 -18.41
C ILE A 114 -19.69 15.49 -18.89
N GLY A 115 -19.49 14.30 -19.46
CA GLY A 115 -18.21 13.87 -20.05
C GLY A 115 -17.16 13.50 -19.03
N SER A 116 -17.53 12.78 -17.96
CA SER A 116 -16.56 12.19 -17.04
C SER A 116 -15.66 11.19 -17.78
N ASP A 117 -14.34 11.25 -17.57
CA ASP A 117 -13.43 10.25 -18.15
C ASP A 117 -13.58 8.91 -17.46
N LEU A 118 -13.56 8.92 -16.13
CA LEU A 118 -13.82 7.79 -15.25
C LEU A 118 -15.09 8.09 -14.42
N ALA A 119 -16.01 7.14 -14.34
CA ALA A 119 -17.21 7.33 -13.53
C ALA A 119 -17.53 6.08 -12.71
N VAL A 120 -17.66 6.25 -11.41
CA VAL A 120 -18.09 5.17 -10.51
C VAL A 120 -19.58 4.90 -10.73
N THR A 121 -19.95 3.64 -10.92
CA THR A 121 -21.37 3.27 -11.00
C THR A 121 -22.03 3.44 -9.63
N LEU A 122 -23.34 3.70 -9.61
CA LEU A 122 -24.06 3.90 -8.35
C LEU A 122 -23.93 2.67 -7.45
N ASP A 123 -23.37 2.87 -6.28
CA ASP A 123 -23.16 1.84 -5.28
C ASP A 123 -23.77 2.22 -3.93
N ARG A 124 -23.76 1.26 -3.03
CA ARG A 124 -24.07 1.48 -1.62
C ARG A 124 -22.87 1.02 -0.79
N PRO A 125 -22.12 1.95 -0.18
CA PRO A 125 -21.00 1.60 0.67
C PRO A 125 -21.43 0.68 1.81
N THR A 126 -20.65 -0.39 2.07
CA THR A 126 -20.97 -1.33 3.16
C THR A 126 -20.80 -0.66 4.52
N GLY A 127 -19.78 0.19 4.67
CA GLY A 127 -19.46 0.86 5.93
C GLY A 127 -18.86 -0.09 6.98
N TYR A 128 -18.58 0.49 8.17
CA TYR A 128 -18.11 -0.22 9.36
C TYR A 128 -18.55 0.53 10.62
N PRO A 129 -19.04 -0.14 11.69
CA PRO A 129 -19.35 -1.59 11.72
C PRO A 129 -20.64 -1.93 11.01
N GLN A 130 -20.73 -3.11 10.39
CA GLN A 130 -21.94 -3.59 9.73
C GLN A 130 -22.17 -5.10 9.93
N SER A 131 -23.42 -5.50 9.94
CA SER A 131 -23.79 -6.92 9.97
C SER A 131 -23.53 -7.58 8.61
N ARG A 132 -23.29 -8.90 8.62
CA ARG A 132 -23.11 -9.66 7.38
C ARG A 132 -24.32 -9.55 6.43
N LYS A 133 -25.54 -9.45 6.96
CA LYS A 133 -26.74 -9.28 6.16
C LYS A 133 -26.68 -7.97 5.39
N VAL A 134 -26.44 -6.85 6.08
CA VAL A 134 -26.30 -5.53 5.44
C VAL A 134 -25.16 -5.52 4.43
N ALA A 135 -24.00 -6.10 4.78
CA ALA A 135 -22.88 -6.20 3.83
C ALA A 135 -23.26 -6.99 2.56
N LYS A 136 -24.04 -8.07 2.69
CA LYS A 136 -24.54 -8.82 1.54
C LYS A 136 -25.50 -7.98 0.68
N ASP A 137 -26.42 -7.29 1.34
CA ASP A 137 -27.43 -6.46 0.65
C ASP A 137 -26.75 -5.29 -0.10
N THR A 138 -25.71 -4.67 0.47
CA THR A 138 -24.92 -3.61 -0.21
C THR A 138 -24.17 -4.18 -1.43
N VAL A 139 -23.61 -5.38 -1.32
CA VAL A 139 -22.96 -6.06 -2.47
C VAL A 139 -23.97 -6.34 -3.58
N ASP A 140 -25.13 -6.92 -3.24
CA ASP A 140 -26.15 -7.25 -4.22
C ASP A 140 -26.67 -6.01 -4.95
N TYR A 141 -27.00 -4.94 -4.21
CA TYR A 141 -27.42 -3.65 -4.76
C TYR A 141 -26.37 -3.04 -5.70
N SER A 142 -25.11 -2.99 -5.26
CA SER A 142 -24.04 -2.40 -6.07
C SER A 142 -23.77 -3.20 -7.34
N LEU A 143 -23.85 -4.54 -7.27
CA LEU A 143 -23.71 -5.42 -8.44
C LEU A 143 -24.85 -5.26 -9.45
N GLU A 144 -26.08 -5.13 -8.99
CA GLU A 144 -27.25 -4.93 -9.85
C GLU A 144 -27.12 -3.61 -10.62
N ASN A 145 -26.88 -2.50 -9.92
CA ASN A 145 -26.69 -1.18 -10.54
C ASN A 145 -25.51 -1.14 -11.51
N ALA A 146 -24.39 -1.75 -11.14
CA ALA A 146 -23.20 -1.78 -11.99
C ALA A 146 -23.45 -2.54 -13.29
N LYS A 147 -24.08 -3.70 -13.24
CA LYS A 147 -24.45 -4.49 -14.44
C LYS A 147 -25.44 -3.74 -15.32
N ALA A 148 -26.47 -3.13 -14.73
CA ALA A 148 -27.43 -2.34 -15.47
C ALA A 148 -26.77 -1.12 -16.14
N THR A 149 -25.86 -0.44 -15.44
CA THR A 149 -25.09 0.67 -15.99
C THR A 149 -24.26 0.23 -17.21
N LEU A 150 -23.51 -0.87 -17.13
CA LEU A 150 -22.74 -1.38 -18.28
C LEU A 150 -23.62 -1.80 -19.45
N SER A 151 -24.77 -2.43 -19.16
CA SER A 151 -25.71 -2.86 -20.21
C SER A 151 -26.28 -1.67 -20.99
N GLU A 152 -26.57 -0.55 -20.32
CA GLU A 152 -27.23 0.59 -20.95
C GLU A 152 -26.23 1.68 -21.44
N PHE A 153 -25.11 1.86 -20.73
CA PHE A 153 -24.16 2.94 -20.96
C PHE A 153 -22.73 2.47 -21.28
N GLY A 154 -22.51 1.18 -21.47
CA GLY A 154 -21.17 0.60 -21.70
C GLY A 154 -20.47 1.12 -22.96
N GLU A 155 -21.23 1.55 -23.98
CA GLU A 155 -20.70 2.13 -25.21
C GLU A 155 -20.45 3.65 -25.14
N SER A 156 -20.71 4.28 -23.99
CA SER A 156 -20.46 5.70 -23.79
C SER A 156 -18.96 6.05 -23.88
N ARG A 157 -18.66 7.35 -23.94
CA ARG A 157 -17.26 7.82 -23.88
C ARG A 157 -16.67 7.78 -22.47
N THR A 158 -17.45 7.45 -21.46
CA THR A 158 -17.05 7.32 -20.07
C THR A 158 -16.56 5.90 -19.80
N LEU A 159 -15.41 5.74 -19.15
CA LEU A 159 -15.00 4.46 -18.62
C LEU A 159 -15.66 4.22 -17.25
N TRP A 160 -16.47 3.16 -17.17
CA TRP A 160 -17.17 2.82 -15.94
C TRP A 160 -16.27 2.08 -14.96
N VAL A 161 -16.25 2.55 -13.71
CA VAL A 161 -15.51 1.96 -12.60
C VAL A 161 -16.46 1.10 -11.76
N GLY A 162 -16.12 -0.18 -11.61
CA GLY A 162 -16.92 -1.13 -10.84
C GLY A 162 -16.60 -1.08 -9.34
N PRO A 163 -17.53 -0.67 -8.46
CA PRO A 163 -17.29 -0.61 -7.03
C PRO A 163 -17.37 -2.01 -6.39
N VAL A 164 -16.32 -2.40 -5.70
CA VAL A 164 -16.23 -3.67 -4.95
C VAL A 164 -16.61 -3.42 -3.52
N GLN A 165 -17.75 -3.95 -3.07
CA GLN A 165 -18.26 -3.82 -1.71
C GLN A 165 -18.13 -5.13 -0.92
N GLY A 166 -18.44 -5.10 0.38
CA GLY A 166 -18.42 -6.27 1.27
C GLY A 166 -17.78 -6.02 2.63
N GLY A 167 -17.18 -4.83 2.84
CA GLY A 167 -16.58 -4.42 4.11
C GLY A 167 -15.50 -5.42 4.57
N LEU A 168 -15.57 -5.85 5.83
CA LEU A 168 -14.62 -6.81 6.40
C LEU A 168 -14.95 -8.29 6.10
N TYR A 169 -15.99 -8.56 5.34
CA TYR A 169 -16.35 -9.93 4.96
C TYR A 169 -15.62 -10.34 3.66
N GLY A 170 -14.42 -10.88 3.79
CA GLY A 170 -13.53 -11.17 2.66
C GLY A 170 -14.11 -12.09 1.58
N ASP A 171 -15.05 -12.97 1.91
CA ASP A 171 -15.79 -13.78 0.93
C ASP A 171 -16.80 -12.96 0.12
N LEU A 172 -17.45 -11.95 0.74
CA LEU A 172 -18.33 -11.01 0.05
C LEU A 172 -17.53 -10.07 -0.85
N VAL A 173 -16.41 -9.53 -0.36
CA VAL A 173 -15.48 -8.72 -1.16
C VAL A 173 -15.00 -9.51 -2.39
N ARG A 174 -14.57 -10.76 -2.20
CA ARG A 174 -14.15 -11.65 -3.30
C ARG A 174 -15.27 -11.93 -4.29
N ARG A 175 -16.50 -12.18 -3.80
CA ARG A 175 -17.67 -12.35 -4.64
C ARG A 175 -17.96 -11.10 -5.47
N SER A 176 -17.96 -9.92 -4.82
CA SER A 176 -18.18 -8.64 -5.46
C SER A 176 -17.15 -8.40 -6.58
N ALA A 177 -15.86 -8.55 -6.27
CA ALA A 177 -14.78 -8.37 -7.24
C ALA A 177 -14.90 -9.33 -8.44
N LYS A 178 -15.12 -10.63 -8.20
CA LYS A 178 -15.32 -11.62 -9.27
C LYS A 178 -16.51 -11.28 -10.17
N SER A 179 -17.61 -10.83 -9.58
CA SER A 179 -18.82 -10.49 -10.33
C SER A 179 -18.65 -9.22 -11.16
N MET A 180 -17.89 -8.22 -10.68
CA MET A 180 -17.53 -7.03 -11.46
C MET A 180 -16.64 -7.40 -12.65
N VAL A 181 -15.62 -8.23 -12.44
CA VAL A 181 -14.77 -8.74 -13.54
C VAL A 181 -15.60 -9.51 -14.57
N ALA A 182 -16.48 -10.42 -14.11
CA ALA A 182 -17.34 -11.20 -14.99
C ALA A 182 -18.36 -10.35 -15.76
N ALA A 183 -18.75 -9.20 -15.22
CA ALA A 183 -19.60 -8.22 -15.90
C ALA A 183 -18.87 -7.42 -16.97
N GLY A 184 -17.52 -7.46 -17.01
CA GLY A 184 -16.72 -6.78 -18.04
C GLY A 184 -16.11 -5.45 -17.60
N PHE A 185 -16.14 -5.12 -16.30
CA PHE A 185 -15.45 -3.92 -15.81
C PHE A 185 -13.94 -4.03 -15.99
N GLN A 186 -13.35 -3.03 -16.61
CA GLN A 186 -11.91 -2.92 -16.87
C GLN A 186 -11.16 -2.11 -15.81
N PHE A 187 -11.87 -1.48 -14.89
CA PHE A 187 -11.35 -0.69 -13.78
C PHE A 187 -12.22 -0.93 -12.55
N LEU A 188 -11.62 -1.32 -11.42
CA LEU A 188 -12.35 -1.63 -10.19
C LEU A 188 -11.92 -0.72 -9.04
N ALA A 189 -12.85 -0.45 -8.13
CA ALA A 189 -12.60 0.37 -6.95
C ALA A 189 -13.07 -0.35 -5.67
N LEU A 190 -12.17 -0.50 -4.70
CA LEU A 190 -12.49 -1.09 -3.40
C LEU A 190 -13.17 -0.07 -2.50
N GLY A 191 -14.43 -0.33 -2.19
CA GLY A 191 -15.29 0.52 -1.37
C GLY A 191 -15.17 0.27 0.13
N SER A 192 -15.57 1.26 0.91
CA SER A 192 -15.69 1.21 2.38
C SER A 192 -14.39 1.07 3.20
N PRO A 193 -13.19 1.45 2.72
CA PRO A 193 -11.98 1.36 3.52
C PRO A 193 -11.83 2.50 4.53
N VAL A 194 -12.49 3.64 4.31
CA VAL A 194 -12.29 4.88 5.08
C VAL A 194 -12.52 4.68 6.57
N GLN A 195 -13.66 4.10 6.96
CA GLN A 195 -14.01 3.87 8.37
C GLN A 195 -13.09 2.82 9.02
N VAL A 196 -12.63 1.82 8.26
CA VAL A 196 -11.63 0.84 8.70
C VAL A 196 -10.30 1.53 9.02
N MET A 197 -9.84 2.42 8.13
CA MET A 197 -8.61 3.21 8.34
C MET A 197 -8.76 4.20 9.51
N GLN A 198 -9.88 4.88 9.62
CA GLN A 198 -10.16 5.81 10.73
C GLN A 198 -10.19 5.10 12.09
N SER A 199 -10.57 3.82 12.09
CA SER A 199 -10.56 2.96 13.28
C SER A 199 -9.21 2.29 13.54
N TYR A 200 -8.16 2.65 12.79
CA TYR A 200 -6.81 2.05 12.88
C TYR A 200 -6.77 0.53 12.67
N MET A 201 -7.74 -0.02 11.94
CA MET A 201 -7.84 -1.45 11.63
C MET A 201 -7.03 -1.78 10.36
N PHE A 202 -5.74 -1.47 10.37
CA PHE A 202 -4.90 -1.62 9.18
C PHE A 202 -4.59 -3.08 8.83
N ALA A 203 -4.61 -3.99 9.81
CA ALA A 203 -4.47 -5.41 9.54
C ALA A 203 -5.68 -5.99 8.80
N GLU A 204 -6.88 -5.52 9.14
CA GLU A 204 -8.13 -5.86 8.46
C GLU A 204 -8.17 -5.24 7.06
N LEU A 205 -7.63 -4.03 6.90
CA LEU A 205 -7.47 -3.40 5.58
C LEU A 205 -6.60 -4.27 4.66
N VAL A 206 -5.51 -4.87 5.16
CA VAL A 206 -4.69 -5.83 4.39
C VAL A 206 -5.55 -6.99 3.89
N ASP A 207 -6.32 -7.63 4.77
CA ASP A 207 -7.18 -8.76 4.40
C ASP A 207 -8.27 -8.35 3.39
N MET A 208 -8.80 -7.15 3.53
CA MET A 208 -9.82 -6.57 2.64
C MET A 208 -9.24 -6.35 1.23
N ILE A 209 -8.09 -5.69 1.11
CA ILE A 209 -7.41 -5.46 -0.17
C ILE A 209 -7.05 -6.80 -0.82
N MET A 210 -6.45 -7.73 -0.08
CA MET A 210 -6.05 -9.04 -0.60
C MET A 210 -7.25 -9.90 -1.02
N SER A 211 -8.39 -9.76 -0.34
CA SER A 211 -9.63 -10.44 -0.74
C SER A 211 -10.13 -9.98 -2.10
N ALA A 212 -10.03 -8.69 -2.39
CA ALA A 212 -10.32 -8.12 -3.71
C ALA A 212 -9.24 -8.52 -4.74
N ARG A 213 -7.96 -8.25 -4.45
CA ARG A 213 -6.85 -8.42 -5.39
C ARG A 213 -6.72 -9.86 -5.92
N ARG A 214 -6.90 -10.87 -5.06
CA ARG A 214 -6.91 -12.29 -5.46
C ARG A 214 -8.03 -12.67 -6.42
N ALA A 215 -9.07 -11.84 -6.53
CA ALA A 215 -10.24 -12.08 -7.37
C ALA A 215 -10.20 -11.30 -8.69
N ILE A 216 -9.26 -10.37 -8.83
CA ILE A 216 -9.14 -9.42 -9.94
C ILE A 216 -7.95 -9.84 -10.82
N PRO A 217 -8.09 -9.95 -12.16
CA PRO A 217 -6.97 -10.20 -13.06
C PRO A 217 -5.86 -9.16 -12.91
N TYR A 218 -4.62 -9.56 -13.20
CA TYR A 218 -3.47 -8.66 -13.09
C TYR A 218 -3.55 -7.46 -14.05
N SER A 219 -4.22 -7.62 -15.18
CA SER A 219 -4.45 -6.57 -16.18
C SER A 219 -5.48 -5.51 -15.78
N VAL A 220 -6.19 -5.70 -14.66
CA VAL A 220 -7.24 -4.78 -14.20
C VAL A 220 -6.70 -3.96 -13.04
N PRO A 221 -6.66 -2.61 -13.16
CA PRO A 221 -6.25 -1.74 -12.05
C PRO A 221 -7.28 -1.74 -10.93
N LEU A 222 -6.77 -1.52 -9.71
CA LEU A 222 -7.55 -1.43 -8.49
C LEU A 222 -7.37 -0.06 -7.84
N HIS A 223 -8.46 0.66 -7.70
CA HIS A 223 -8.56 1.90 -6.93
C HIS A 223 -8.93 1.61 -5.48
N LEU A 224 -8.36 2.33 -4.53
CA LEU A 224 -8.71 2.27 -3.11
C LEU A 224 -9.32 3.60 -2.67
N PHE A 225 -10.62 3.62 -2.40
CA PHE A 225 -11.34 4.84 -2.05
C PHE A 225 -10.85 5.48 -0.74
N GLY A 226 -10.71 6.80 -0.76
CA GLY A 226 -10.43 7.64 0.41
C GLY A 226 -9.10 7.36 1.10
N ALA A 227 -8.14 6.73 0.45
CA ALA A 227 -6.89 6.27 1.03
C ALA A 227 -5.76 7.31 0.89
N GLY A 228 -5.98 8.51 1.43
CA GLY A 228 -5.05 9.63 1.33
C GLY A 228 -4.29 9.90 2.62
N HIS A 229 -3.71 8.89 3.24
CA HIS A 229 -2.81 9.08 4.38
C HIS A 229 -1.41 8.55 4.04
N PRO A 230 -0.33 9.34 4.18
CA PRO A 230 1.01 8.93 3.74
C PRO A 230 1.45 7.56 4.27
N LEU A 231 1.15 7.27 5.54
CA LEU A 231 1.55 6.01 6.18
C LEU A 231 0.87 4.74 5.62
N THR A 232 -0.27 4.88 4.95
CA THR A 232 -1.03 3.72 4.43
C THR A 232 -0.80 3.48 2.95
N MET A 233 -0.33 4.48 2.20
CA MET A 233 -0.12 4.38 0.75
C MET A 233 0.88 3.28 0.38
N PRO A 234 2.10 3.20 0.95
CA PRO A 234 3.04 2.16 0.59
C PRO A 234 2.52 0.74 0.85
N LEU A 235 1.78 0.56 1.96
CA LEU A 235 1.15 -0.72 2.28
C LEU A 235 0.11 -1.10 1.21
N ALA A 236 -0.76 -0.17 0.83
CA ALA A 236 -1.79 -0.42 -0.18
C ALA A 236 -1.20 -0.65 -1.58
N VAL A 237 -0.16 0.09 -1.96
CA VAL A 237 0.60 -0.14 -3.20
C VAL A 237 1.21 -1.53 -3.20
N ALA A 238 1.86 -1.93 -2.11
CA ALA A 238 2.48 -3.25 -1.98
C ALA A 238 1.47 -4.41 -2.10
N LEU A 239 0.20 -4.15 -1.79
CA LEU A 239 -0.92 -5.10 -1.91
C LEU A 239 -1.64 -5.02 -3.26
N GLY A 240 -1.17 -4.17 -4.20
CA GLY A 240 -1.65 -4.09 -5.57
C GLY A 240 -2.79 -3.10 -5.80
N CYS A 241 -2.90 -2.04 -4.98
CA CYS A 241 -3.70 -0.88 -5.31
C CYS A 241 -2.90 0.05 -6.22
N ASP A 242 -3.52 0.47 -7.33
CA ASP A 242 -2.87 1.26 -8.38
C ASP A 242 -3.23 2.74 -8.30
N THR A 243 -4.45 3.04 -7.85
CA THR A 243 -4.91 4.42 -7.73
C THR A 243 -5.64 4.66 -6.41
N PHE A 244 -5.64 5.90 -5.99
CA PHE A 244 -6.21 6.37 -4.73
C PHE A 244 -6.93 7.69 -4.94
N ASP A 245 -7.84 8.04 -4.05
CA ASP A 245 -8.39 9.38 -3.97
C ASP A 245 -8.33 9.91 -2.54
N SER A 246 -8.29 11.21 -2.39
CA SER A 246 -8.43 11.79 -1.06
C SER A 246 -8.83 13.26 -1.04
N ALA A 247 -9.72 13.59 -0.09
CA ALA A 247 -9.97 14.92 0.41
C ALA A 247 -9.19 15.25 1.70
N SER A 248 -8.36 14.30 2.20
CA SER A 248 -7.67 14.45 3.49
C SER A 248 -6.77 15.68 3.52
N TYR A 249 -6.16 16.07 2.40
CA TYR A 249 -5.31 17.24 2.32
C TYR A 249 -5.99 18.52 2.80
N VAL A 250 -7.24 18.74 2.42
CA VAL A 250 -8.02 19.91 2.80
C VAL A 250 -8.79 19.71 4.11
N LEU A 251 -9.30 18.51 4.36
CA LEU A 251 -10.01 18.21 5.62
C LEU A 251 -9.07 18.31 6.83
N PHE A 252 -7.83 17.86 6.68
CA PHE A 252 -6.81 18.00 7.72
C PHE A 252 -6.38 19.45 7.89
N ALA A 253 -6.16 20.16 6.78
CA ALA A 253 -5.79 21.57 6.81
C ALA A 253 -6.81 22.45 7.55
N ARG A 254 -8.11 22.23 7.32
CA ARG A 254 -9.19 22.95 8.02
C ARG A 254 -9.13 22.84 9.54
N THR A 255 -8.58 21.75 10.05
CA THR A 255 -8.43 21.49 11.49
C THR A 255 -7.00 21.68 11.98
N GLY A 256 -6.15 22.38 11.20
CA GLY A 256 -4.76 22.66 11.57
C GLY A 256 -3.85 21.43 11.61
N ARG A 257 -4.21 20.37 10.91
CA ARG A 257 -3.41 19.15 10.83
C ARG A 257 -2.42 19.21 9.66
N TYR A 258 -1.16 19.03 10.00
CA TYR A 258 0.00 19.08 9.14
C TYR A 258 0.51 17.66 8.88
N MET A 259 0.49 17.20 7.63
CA MET A 259 0.94 15.86 7.26
C MET A 259 2.47 15.77 7.23
N THR A 260 3.00 14.62 7.58
CA THR A 260 4.40 14.25 7.39
C THR A 260 4.48 12.79 6.91
N ARG A 261 5.63 12.37 6.45
CA ARG A 261 5.88 10.95 6.11
C ARG A 261 5.77 9.99 7.31
N SER A 262 5.88 10.50 8.53
CA SER A 262 5.82 9.72 9.76
C SER A 262 4.54 9.92 10.57
N GLY A 263 3.56 10.64 10.03
CA GLY A 263 2.27 10.86 10.70
C GLY A 263 1.71 12.26 10.48
N VAL A 264 0.84 12.69 11.37
CA VAL A 264 0.17 13.99 11.30
C VAL A 264 0.44 14.76 12.57
N LEU A 265 0.90 16.00 12.42
CA LEU A 265 1.15 16.92 13.51
C LEU A 265 0.00 17.92 13.64
N ASN A 266 -0.19 18.48 14.84
CA ASN A 266 -1.11 19.58 15.03
C ASN A 266 -0.33 20.90 15.01
N LEU A 267 -0.68 21.82 14.10
CA LEU A 267 -0.01 23.10 13.94
C LEU A 267 0.11 23.88 15.25
N GLN A 268 -0.93 23.85 16.11
CA GLN A 268 -0.94 24.55 17.40
C GLN A 268 0.16 24.06 18.35
N SER A 269 0.64 22.82 18.22
CA SER A 269 1.70 22.26 19.06
C SER A 269 3.07 22.26 18.39
N MET A 270 3.16 22.64 17.11
CA MET A 270 4.42 22.69 16.38
C MET A 270 5.24 23.90 16.77
N LYS A 271 6.55 23.77 16.66
CA LYS A 271 7.52 24.85 16.82
C LYS A 271 8.35 25.12 15.58
N HIS A 272 8.46 24.12 14.71
CA HIS A 272 9.21 24.16 13.47
C HIS A 272 8.41 23.50 12.34
N LEU A 273 8.60 23.98 11.10
CA LEU A 273 8.07 23.33 9.90
C LEU A 273 9.15 22.39 9.33
N PRO A 274 9.04 21.06 9.50
CA PRO A 274 10.06 20.11 9.02
C PRO A 274 9.86 19.78 7.53
N CYS A 275 9.66 20.81 6.69
CA CYS A 275 9.40 20.65 5.26
C CYS A 275 9.92 21.86 4.48
N SER A 276 10.44 21.61 3.28
CA SER A 276 10.96 22.62 2.37
C SER A 276 10.08 22.81 1.13
N CYS A 277 8.83 22.36 1.14
CA CYS A 277 7.92 22.57 0.02
C CYS A 277 7.63 24.07 -0.17
N PRO A 278 7.19 24.51 -1.37
CA PRO A 278 6.92 25.92 -1.65
C PRO A 278 5.91 26.59 -0.71
N ALA A 279 5.06 25.82 -0.04
CA ALA A 279 4.13 26.33 0.96
C ALA A 279 4.79 26.57 2.35
N CYS A 280 5.87 25.84 2.68
CA CYS A 280 6.52 25.91 3.98
C CYS A 280 7.80 26.78 3.95
N ALA A 281 8.55 26.73 2.84
CA ALA A 281 9.84 27.40 2.72
C ALA A 281 9.80 28.92 3.01
N PRO A 282 8.76 29.68 2.58
CA PRO A 282 8.69 31.12 2.80
C PRO A 282 8.05 31.53 4.13
N THR A 283 7.66 30.57 5.01
CA THR A 283 6.86 30.89 6.21
C THR A 283 7.36 30.14 7.45
N SER A 284 6.84 30.54 8.59
CA SER A 284 7.07 29.95 9.90
C SER A 284 5.76 29.46 10.54
N VAL A 285 5.85 28.71 11.65
CA VAL A 285 4.67 28.27 12.42
C VAL A 285 3.93 29.51 12.97
N ALA A 286 4.65 30.54 13.42
CA ALA A 286 4.05 31.75 13.94
C ALA A 286 3.21 32.47 12.87
N GLU A 287 3.80 32.70 11.69
CA GLU A 287 3.10 33.32 10.56
C GLU A 287 1.89 32.53 10.11
N LEU A 288 1.97 31.19 10.03
CA LEU A 288 0.81 30.35 9.74
C LEU A 288 -0.30 30.49 10.79
N MET A 289 0.06 30.67 12.06
CA MET A 289 -0.91 30.85 13.13
C MET A 289 -1.58 32.23 13.11
N GLU A 290 -0.90 33.26 12.61
CA GLU A 290 -1.41 34.62 12.44
C GLU A 290 -2.31 34.79 11.20
N MET A 291 -2.16 33.91 10.17
CA MET A 291 -3.03 33.93 8.99
C MET A 291 -4.51 33.75 9.37
N ASP A 292 -5.40 34.31 8.56
CA ASP A 292 -6.81 33.98 8.68
C ASP A 292 -7.07 32.49 8.41
N HIS A 293 -8.27 32.03 8.77
CA HIS A 293 -8.60 30.60 8.65
C HIS A 293 -8.51 30.07 7.20
N GLN A 294 -8.91 30.89 6.23
CA GLN A 294 -8.94 30.48 4.81
C GLN A 294 -7.53 30.42 4.22
N GLU A 295 -6.72 31.43 4.47
CA GLU A 295 -5.32 31.50 4.04
C GLU A 295 -4.50 30.37 4.64
N ARG A 296 -4.61 30.17 5.96
CA ARG A 296 -3.96 29.05 6.66
C ARG A 296 -4.40 27.69 6.14
N THR A 297 -5.71 27.51 5.90
CA THR A 297 -6.23 26.26 5.32
C THR A 297 -5.67 26.03 3.93
N ARG A 298 -5.55 27.08 3.10
CA ARG A 298 -4.95 26.95 1.76
C ARG A 298 -3.48 26.57 1.85
N ALA A 299 -2.69 27.26 2.69
CA ALA A 299 -1.25 26.98 2.86
C ALA A 299 -1.02 25.54 3.35
N LEU A 300 -1.76 25.09 4.37
CA LEU A 300 -1.68 23.72 4.87
C LEU A 300 -2.18 22.70 3.83
N SER A 301 -3.20 23.02 3.04
CA SER A 301 -3.68 22.13 1.97
C SER A 301 -2.62 21.92 0.90
N LEU A 302 -1.93 22.99 0.48
CA LEU A 302 -0.82 22.90 -0.46
C LEU A 302 0.31 22.03 0.09
N HIS A 303 0.72 22.28 1.36
CA HIS A 303 1.73 21.46 2.03
C HIS A 303 1.31 19.97 2.06
N ASN A 304 0.08 19.66 2.50
CA ASN A 304 -0.41 18.30 2.59
C ASN A 304 -0.45 17.61 1.20
N LEU A 305 -0.79 18.32 0.13
CA LEU A 305 -0.72 17.82 -1.24
C LEU A 305 0.72 17.46 -1.66
N TYR A 306 1.70 18.31 -1.32
CA TYR A 306 3.12 17.99 -1.59
C TYR A 306 3.55 16.72 -0.88
N VAL A 307 3.16 16.52 0.39
CA VAL A 307 3.50 15.30 1.15
C VAL A 307 2.86 14.07 0.51
N LEU A 308 1.58 14.15 0.11
CA LEU A 308 0.88 13.04 -0.55
C LEU A 308 1.51 12.69 -1.90
N ARG A 309 1.86 13.70 -2.70
CA ARG A 309 2.55 13.50 -3.98
C ARG A 309 3.91 12.87 -3.78
N GLU A 310 4.70 13.41 -2.85
CA GLU A 310 6.04 12.89 -2.52
C GLU A 310 5.99 11.42 -2.08
N GLU A 311 4.96 11.02 -1.33
CA GLU A 311 4.79 9.62 -0.92
C GLU A 311 4.43 8.70 -2.09
N ILE A 312 3.58 9.15 -3.02
CA ILE A 312 3.25 8.40 -4.25
C ILE A 312 4.49 8.24 -5.15
N GLU A 313 5.25 9.32 -5.38
CA GLU A 313 6.50 9.25 -6.15
C GLU A 313 7.53 8.34 -5.44
N GLY A 314 7.60 8.39 -4.11
CA GLY A 314 8.42 7.48 -3.32
C GLY A 314 8.00 6.01 -3.45
N CYS A 315 6.71 5.72 -3.61
CA CYS A 315 6.22 4.37 -3.92
C CYS A 315 6.65 3.92 -5.31
N LYS A 316 6.55 4.79 -6.34
CA LYS A 316 7.00 4.46 -7.71
C LYS A 316 8.49 4.12 -7.72
N GLU A 317 9.31 4.96 -7.11
CA GLU A 317 10.75 4.74 -7.01
C GLU A 317 11.07 3.45 -6.24
N ALA A 318 10.35 3.17 -5.16
CA ALA A 318 10.54 1.94 -4.39
C ALA A 318 10.15 0.68 -5.19
N VAL A 319 9.16 0.76 -6.07
CA VAL A 319 8.82 -0.32 -7.01
C VAL A 319 9.94 -0.50 -8.04
N ALA A 320 10.37 0.60 -8.69
CA ALA A 320 11.44 0.58 -9.69
C ALA A 320 12.76 0.01 -9.16
N GLU A 321 13.12 0.38 -7.93
CA GLU A 321 14.33 -0.13 -7.26
C GLU A 321 14.15 -1.52 -6.60
N GLY A 322 12.95 -2.09 -6.61
CA GLY A 322 12.67 -3.35 -5.93
C GLY A 322 12.74 -3.27 -4.40
N ARG A 323 12.44 -2.12 -3.81
CA ARG A 323 12.54 -1.83 -2.37
C ARG A 323 11.19 -1.60 -1.68
N LEU A 324 10.09 -1.97 -2.31
CA LEU A 324 8.77 -1.67 -1.77
C LEU A 324 8.52 -2.34 -0.40
N TRP A 325 9.07 -3.54 -0.17
CA TRP A 325 9.04 -4.17 1.16
C TRP A 325 9.70 -3.30 2.22
N ASP A 326 10.89 -2.75 1.90
CA ASP A 326 11.67 -1.91 2.82
C ASP A 326 10.92 -0.60 3.14
N LEU A 327 10.29 0.02 2.14
CA LEU A 327 9.48 1.21 2.34
C LEU A 327 8.27 0.95 3.25
N VAL A 328 7.55 -0.17 3.03
CA VAL A 328 6.41 -0.55 3.89
C VAL A 328 6.88 -0.83 5.32
N GLU A 329 8.01 -1.52 5.50
CA GLU A 329 8.58 -1.77 6.83
C GLU A 329 8.89 -0.45 7.55
N GLU A 330 9.57 0.48 6.88
CA GLU A 330 9.90 1.81 7.41
C GLU A 330 8.65 2.57 7.87
N ARG A 331 7.63 2.67 7.01
CA ARG A 331 6.37 3.34 7.36
C ARG A 331 5.62 2.64 8.47
N SER A 332 5.73 1.32 8.57
CA SER A 332 5.08 0.53 9.63
C SER A 332 5.58 0.86 11.03
N MET A 333 6.80 1.39 11.15
CA MET A 333 7.38 1.77 12.45
C MET A 333 6.76 3.01 13.07
N ALA A 334 6.01 3.80 12.28
CA ALA A 334 5.38 5.02 12.76
C ALA A 334 4.20 4.78 13.72
N HIS A 335 3.57 3.59 13.67
CA HIS A 335 2.43 3.28 14.53
C HIS A 335 2.30 1.77 14.80
N PRO A 336 2.01 1.31 16.04
CA PRO A 336 1.89 -0.12 16.36
C PRO A 336 0.90 -0.87 15.45
N ARG A 337 -0.25 -0.27 15.14
CA ARG A 337 -1.25 -0.89 14.25
C ARG A 337 -0.78 -1.04 12.80
N LEU A 338 0.11 -0.18 12.33
CA LEU A 338 0.76 -0.36 11.02
C LEU A 338 1.78 -1.50 11.07
N ARG A 339 2.47 -1.69 12.21
CA ARG A 339 3.34 -2.85 12.41
C ARG A 339 2.55 -4.16 12.41
N ASP A 340 1.35 -4.18 13.01
CA ASP A 340 0.42 -5.31 12.94
C ASP A 340 0.00 -5.58 11.47
N ALA A 341 -0.26 -4.53 10.70
CA ALA A 341 -0.61 -4.63 9.28
C ALA A 341 0.55 -5.18 8.44
N PHE A 342 1.78 -4.73 8.69
CA PHE A 342 2.96 -5.27 8.02
C PHE A 342 3.16 -6.76 8.35
N ALA A 343 2.97 -7.15 9.61
CA ALA A 343 2.98 -8.55 10.01
C ALA A 343 1.84 -9.36 9.36
N ARG A 344 0.68 -8.72 9.11
CA ARG A 344 -0.43 -9.35 8.38
C ARG A 344 -0.09 -9.52 6.90
N MET A 345 0.53 -8.53 6.26
CA MET A 345 1.00 -8.58 4.87
C MET A 345 1.96 -9.77 4.67
N ALA A 346 2.84 -10.03 5.61
CA ALA A 346 3.77 -11.16 5.58
C ALA A 346 3.09 -12.54 5.46
N LYS A 347 1.80 -12.68 5.80
CA LYS A 347 1.02 -13.90 5.60
C LYS A 347 0.66 -14.16 4.13
N TYR A 348 0.78 -13.14 3.28
CA TYR A 348 0.46 -13.19 1.87
C TYR A 348 1.71 -13.33 0.98
N THR A 349 2.85 -13.75 1.54
CA THR A 349 4.13 -13.86 0.85
C THR A 349 4.02 -14.51 -0.53
N ARG A 350 3.27 -15.62 -0.67
CA ARG A 350 3.12 -16.32 -1.95
C ARG A 350 2.35 -15.50 -2.99
N ASP A 351 1.41 -14.67 -2.57
CA ASP A 351 0.72 -13.76 -3.49
C ASP A 351 1.65 -12.64 -3.94
N LEU A 352 2.48 -12.14 -3.01
CA LEU A 352 3.44 -11.07 -3.27
C LEU A 352 4.57 -11.52 -4.21
N GLU A 353 4.89 -12.82 -4.27
CA GLU A 353 5.89 -13.39 -5.21
C GLU A 353 5.55 -13.11 -6.67
N VAL A 354 4.27 -12.95 -7.01
CA VAL A 354 3.80 -12.80 -8.40
C VAL A 354 4.42 -11.59 -9.11
N GLY A 355 4.52 -10.46 -8.42
CA GLY A 355 5.10 -9.23 -8.97
C GLY A 355 6.52 -8.94 -8.44
N THR A 356 7.08 -9.82 -7.59
CA THR A 356 8.43 -9.61 -7.05
C THR A 356 9.49 -10.06 -8.06
N PRO A 357 10.41 -9.18 -8.49
CA PRO A 357 11.49 -9.56 -9.39
C PRO A 357 12.36 -10.67 -8.81
N ALA A 358 12.74 -11.61 -9.68
CA ALA A 358 13.59 -12.74 -9.30
C ALA A 358 15.03 -12.32 -8.96
N ILE A 359 15.48 -11.20 -9.52
CA ILE A 359 16.78 -10.56 -9.33
C ILE A 359 16.54 -9.09 -9.08
N LYS A 360 17.29 -8.50 -8.17
CA LYS A 360 17.26 -7.08 -7.85
C LYS A 360 18.68 -6.54 -7.83
N ASP A 361 18.86 -5.30 -8.24
CA ASP A 361 20.18 -4.65 -8.34
C ASP A 361 20.73 -4.24 -6.96
N ARG A 362 19.88 -4.25 -5.93
CA ARG A 362 20.27 -3.90 -4.55
C ARG A 362 20.35 -5.11 -3.65
N GLY A 363 21.16 -5.00 -2.59
CA GLY A 363 21.25 -5.99 -1.54
C GLY A 363 19.92 -6.19 -0.79
N LEU A 364 19.68 -7.41 -0.35
CA LEU A 364 18.54 -7.75 0.49
C LEU A 364 18.89 -7.51 1.97
N PHE A 365 18.12 -6.69 2.64
CA PHE A 365 18.32 -6.39 4.06
C PHE A 365 17.34 -7.17 4.94
N VAL A 366 17.89 -7.83 5.96
CA VAL A 366 17.11 -8.54 6.98
C VAL A 366 17.32 -7.82 8.32
N ARG A 367 16.37 -7.00 8.71
CA ARG A 367 16.42 -6.12 9.89
C ARG A 367 15.59 -6.65 11.04
N SER A 368 14.56 -7.43 10.75
CA SER A 368 13.59 -7.93 11.71
C SER A 368 13.20 -9.38 11.41
N ALA A 369 12.53 -10.03 12.36
CA ALA A 369 11.99 -11.38 12.15
C ALA A 369 10.91 -11.43 11.03
N LEU A 370 10.24 -10.33 10.75
CA LEU A 370 9.24 -10.26 9.67
C LEU A 370 9.88 -10.38 8.28
N ASP A 371 11.13 -9.94 8.13
CA ASP A 371 11.87 -10.04 6.87
C ASP A 371 12.13 -11.50 6.43
N TYR A 372 12.05 -12.46 7.34
CA TYR A 372 12.10 -13.88 6.96
C TYR A 372 10.94 -14.32 6.08
N SER A 373 9.86 -13.52 6.03
CA SER A 373 8.69 -13.72 5.19
C SER A 373 8.79 -12.97 3.85
N ARG A 374 9.91 -12.29 3.56
CA ARG A 374 10.11 -11.60 2.27
C ARG A 374 9.94 -12.58 1.11
N PRO A 375 9.25 -12.18 0.03
CA PRO A 375 9.07 -13.00 -1.16
C PRO A 375 10.39 -13.50 -1.74
N GLU A 376 11.43 -12.65 -1.75
CA GLU A 376 12.77 -13.00 -2.27
C GLU A 376 13.37 -14.20 -1.54
N LEU A 377 13.23 -14.24 -0.19
CA LEU A 377 13.70 -15.36 0.60
C LEU A 377 12.85 -16.62 0.40
N SER A 378 11.54 -16.46 0.18
CA SER A 378 10.64 -17.58 -0.14
C SER A 378 11.01 -18.20 -1.50
N MET A 379 11.18 -17.38 -2.53
CA MET A 379 11.61 -17.81 -3.85
C MET A 379 13.00 -18.46 -3.84
N ALA A 380 13.96 -17.91 -3.06
CA ALA A 380 15.28 -18.48 -2.89
C ALA A 380 15.24 -19.87 -2.24
N ARG A 381 14.39 -20.06 -1.21
CA ARG A 381 14.16 -21.38 -0.59
C ARG A 381 13.63 -22.40 -1.60
N ALA A 382 12.68 -21.98 -2.45
CA ALA A 382 12.14 -22.84 -3.50
C ALA A 382 13.23 -23.24 -4.53
N ARG A 383 14.09 -22.29 -4.94
CA ARG A 383 15.23 -22.57 -5.82
C ARG A 383 16.22 -23.56 -5.18
N LEU A 384 16.55 -23.37 -3.90
CA LEU A 384 17.43 -24.29 -3.18
C LEU A 384 16.85 -25.70 -3.11
N ALA A 385 15.55 -25.84 -2.91
CA ALA A 385 14.89 -27.15 -2.90
C ALA A 385 14.98 -27.85 -4.28
N GLY A 386 14.88 -27.07 -5.37
CA GLY A 386 15.02 -27.59 -6.74
C GLY A 386 16.46 -27.88 -7.16
N ALA A 387 17.43 -27.11 -6.64
CA ALA A 387 18.85 -27.24 -7.00
C ALA A 387 19.61 -28.33 -6.23
N ALA A 388 18.98 -29.04 -5.30
CA ALA A 388 19.59 -30.08 -4.49
C ALA A 388 19.88 -31.38 -5.28
N SER A 389 20.51 -31.27 -6.44
CA SER A 389 21.11 -32.40 -7.16
C SER A 389 22.39 -32.79 -6.44
N ARG A 390 22.42 -34.01 -5.91
CA ARG A 390 23.59 -34.57 -5.21
C ARG A 390 24.50 -35.27 -6.20
N SER A 391 25.74 -34.78 -6.35
CA SER A 391 26.78 -35.45 -7.10
C SER A 391 27.64 -36.33 -6.19
N SER A 392 27.58 -36.15 -4.87
CA SER A 392 28.41 -36.85 -3.89
C SER A 392 27.66 -37.19 -2.61
N ARG A 393 28.15 -38.18 -1.84
CA ARG A 393 27.70 -38.48 -0.46
C ARG A 393 28.35 -37.57 0.59
N THR A 394 29.29 -36.71 0.19
CA THR A 394 30.04 -35.83 1.09
C THR A 394 29.76 -34.38 0.73
N ALA A 395 29.31 -33.58 1.71
CA ALA A 395 29.23 -32.14 1.61
C ALA A 395 30.39 -31.46 2.35
N ARG A 396 30.92 -30.37 1.80
CA ARG A 396 31.95 -29.50 2.40
C ARG A 396 31.38 -28.09 2.54
N VAL A 397 31.63 -27.48 3.65
CA VAL A 397 31.23 -26.08 3.88
C VAL A 397 32.47 -25.20 3.65
N ALA A 398 32.37 -24.22 2.77
CA ALA A 398 33.42 -23.26 2.50
C ALA A 398 33.71 -22.33 3.69
N SER A 399 34.94 -21.89 3.85
CA SER A 399 35.39 -20.99 4.93
C SER A 399 35.08 -19.52 4.72
N GLY A 400 34.37 -19.17 3.64
CA GLY A 400 34.01 -17.80 3.27
C GLY A 400 33.61 -17.69 1.80
N PRO A 401 33.25 -16.50 1.33
CA PRO A 401 32.79 -16.27 -0.06
C PRO A 401 33.84 -16.63 -1.13
N GLY A 402 35.14 -16.65 -0.77
CA GLY A 402 36.26 -16.98 -1.65
C GLY A 402 36.86 -18.36 -1.44
N GLY A 403 36.26 -19.21 -0.60
CA GLY A 403 36.81 -20.53 -0.29
C GLY A 403 36.82 -21.46 -1.52
N GLU A 404 38.00 -21.78 -2.04
CA GLU A 404 38.19 -22.77 -3.12
C GLU A 404 37.77 -24.17 -2.64
N GLY A 405 37.00 -24.88 -3.48
CA GLY A 405 36.63 -26.25 -3.26
C GLY A 405 37.82 -27.17 -3.54
N GLY A 406 38.46 -27.68 -2.49
CA GLY A 406 39.43 -28.79 -2.65
C GLY A 406 38.71 -30.04 -3.17
N ALA A 407 39.46 -30.95 -3.83
CA ALA A 407 38.94 -32.14 -4.49
C ALA A 407 38.06 -33.03 -3.57
N GLY A 408 36.90 -33.44 -4.08
CA GLY A 408 36.03 -34.49 -3.54
C GLY A 408 34.90 -34.05 -2.62
N GLY A 409 33.72 -33.79 -3.18
CA GLY A 409 32.45 -33.52 -2.52
C GLY A 409 31.76 -32.25 -2.99
N ASP A 410 30.44 -32.15 -2.76
CA ASP A 410 29.65 -30.96 -3.10
C ASP A 410 30.01 -29.81 -2.16
N VAL A 411 30.26 -28.61 -2.67
CA VAL A 411 30.70 -27.43 -1.91
C VAL A 411 29.55 -26.51 -1.64
N TYR A 412 29.39 -26.10 -0.36
CA TYR A 412 28.32 -25.24 0.13
C TYR A 412 28.85 -23.98 0.78
N GLY A 413 28.30 -22.83 0.42
CA GLY A 413 28.33 -21.62 1.23
C GLY A 413 27.28 -21.68 2.35
N VAL A 414 27.35 -20.74 3.30
CA VAL A 414 26.34 -20.62 4.37
C VAL A 414 25.76 -19.22 4.32
N HIS A 415 24.50 -19.13 3.94
CA HIS A 415 23.73 -17.89 3.97
C HIS A 415 23.19 -17.64 5.37
N PRO A 416 23.23 -16.39 5.89
CA PRO A 416 22.85 -16.11 7.29
C PRO A 416 21.39 -16.45 7.62
N VAL A 417 20.50 -16.46 6.62
CA VAL A 417 19.06 -16.72 6.78
C VAL A 417 18.62 -18.04 6.17
N LEU A 418 19.13 -18.36 4.98
CA LEU A 418 18.70 -19.54 4.20
C LEU A 418 19.47 -20.82 4.60
N GLY A 419 20.61 -20.67 5.26
CA GLY A 419 21.48 -21.79 5.60
C GLY A 419 22.39 -22.21 4.45
N PRO A 420 22.75 -23.52 4.35
CA PRO A 420 23.65 -23.99 3.31
C PRO A 420 23.06 -23.80 1.92
N TYR A 421 23.86 -23.31 0.99
CA TYR A 421 23.53 -23.19 -0.43
C TYR A 421 24.68 -23.69 -1.33
N PRO A 422 24.40 -24.28 -2.50
CA PRO A 422 25.42 -24.67 -3.46
C PRO A 422 26.29 -23.46 -3.83
N MET A 423 27.63 -23.66 -3.84
CA MET A 423 28.58 -22.55 -4.00
C MET A 423 28.50 -21.87 -5.36
N GLU A 424 27.93 -22.53 -6.36
CA GLU A 424 27.62 -21.96 -7.67
C GLU A 424 26.64 -20.80 -7.63
N LEU A 425 25.77 -20.78 -6.60
CA LEU A 425 24.77 -19.72 -6.40
C LEU A 425 25.34 -18.49 -5.69
N ARG A 426 26.63 -18.49 -5.28
CA ARG A 426 27.22 -17.41 -4.47
C ARG A 426 27.10 -16.00 -5.06
N PHE A 427 27.07 -15.91 -6.41
CA PHE A 427 26.93 -14.62 -7.12
C PHE A 427 25.50 -14.33 -7.55
N GLN A 428 24.55 -15.21 -7.25
CA GLN A 428 23.14 -15.00 -7.58
C GLN A 428 22.40 -14.35 -6.41
N TYR A 429 21.53 -13.43 -6.75
CA TYR A 429 20.61 -12.81 -5.77
C TYR A 429 19.67 -13.88 -5.18
N PRO A 430 19.44 -13.92 -3.86
CA PRO A 430 19.98 -13.02 -2.82
C PRO A 430 21.21 -13.61 -2.11
N PHE A 431 21.84 -14.73 -2.57
CA PHE A 431 22.81 -15.50 -1.79
C PHE A 431 24.07 -14.72 -1.42
N GLY A 432 24.62 -13.93 -2.34
CA GLY A 432 25.82 -13.12 -2.12
C GLY A 432 25.54 -11.66 -1.74
N GLN A 433 24.29 -11.27 -1.67
CA GLN A 433 23.88 -9.87 -1.55
C GLN A 433 22.92 -9.62 -0.36
N THR A 434 22.92 -10.53 0.62
CA THR A 434 22.09 -10.37 1.82
C THR A 434 22.90 -9.85 2.99
N GLU A 435 22.44 -8.77 3.59
CA GLU A 435 22.97 -8.22 4.84
C GLU A 435 21.96 -8.40 5.98
N THR A 436 22.48 -8.70 7.16
CA THR A 436 21.67 -8.92 8.36
C THR A 436 22.25 -8.18 9.55
N THR A 437 21.40 -7.82 10.51
CA THR A 437 21.90 -7.41 11.84
C THR A 437 22.52 -8.60 12.54
N GLU A 438 23.46 -8.36 13.50
CA GLU A 438 24.08 -9.43 14.29
C GLU A 438 23.03 -10.31 15.02
N ALA A 439 21.93 -9.72 15.48
CA ALA A 439 20.85 -10.44 16.16
C ALA A 439 20.06 -11.37 15.23
N GLN A 440 19.97 -11.04 13.94
CA GLN A 440 19.22 -11.79 12.93
C GLN A 440 20.12 -12.74 12.13
N GLY A 441 21.42 -12.48 12.11
CA GLY A 441 22.40 -13.21 11.29
C GLY A 441 22.90 -14.52 11.88
N VAL A 442 22.11 -15.24 12.71
CA VAL A 442 22.51 -16.57 13.22
C VAL A 442 22.18 -17.63 12.18
N PRO A 443 23.17 -18.10 11.40
CA PRO A 443 22.89 -19.07 10.35
C PRO A 443 22.42 -20.40 10.95
N PRO A 444 21.50 -21.10 10.27
CA PRO A 444 21.11 -22.46 10.64
C PRO A 444 22.37 -23.36 10.70
N ASP A 445 22.40 -24.31 11.65
CA ASP A 445 23.51 -25.27 11.77
C ASP A 445 23.69 -26.03 10.43
N PRO A 446 24.78 -25.77 9.68
CA PRO A 446 24.96 -26.33 8.35
C PRO A 446 25.12 -27.87 8.37
N ARG A 447 25.60 -28.44 9.47
CA ARG A 447 25.66 -29.91 9.60
C ARG A 447 24.28 -30.52 9.66
N LYS A 448 23.41 -29.95 10.49
CA LYS A 448 22.04 -30.44 10.64
C LYS A 448 21.25 -30.31 9.35
N ALA A 449 21.37 -29.16 8.69
CA ALA A 449 20.68 -28.88 7.42
C ALA A 449 21.18 -29.79 6.30
N LEU A 450 22.49 -29.94 6.10
CA LEU A 450 23.07 -30.79 5.06
C LEU A 450 22.78 -32.28 5.30
N ARG A 451 22.75 -32.73 6.55
CA ARG A 451 22.31 -34.09 6.88
C ARG A 451 20.84 -34.33 6.54
N ALA A 452 19.99 -33.36 6.82
CA ALA A 452 18.57 -33.42 6.43
C ALA A 452 18.39 -33.47 4.90
N MET A 453 19.31 -32.88 4.15
CA MET A 453 19.40 -33.01 2.68
C MET A 453 19.95 -34.36 2.23
N GLY A 454 20.31 -35.27 3.17
CA GLY A 454 20.74 -36.66 2.91
C GLY A 454 22.25 -36.86 2.71
N TYR A 455 23.11 -35.90 3.08
CA TYR A 455 24.53 -36.09 3.08
C TYR A 455 24.99 -36.99 4.24
N ALA A 456 25.70 -38.04 3.91
CA ALA A 456 26.27 -39.00 4.89
C ALA A 456 27.44 -38.36 5.68
N ARG A 457 28.24 -37.53 5.01
CA ARG A 457 29.42 -36.88 5.57
C ARG A 457 29.36 -35.36 5.34
N VAL A 458 29.58 -34.57 6.40
CA VAL A 458 29.63 -33.10 6.35
C VAL A 458 30.95 -32.63 6.95
N LYS A 459 31.82 -32.03 6.12
CA LYS A 459 33.11 -31.45 6.51
C LYS A 459 32.90 -29.94 6.72
N LEU A 460 33.19 -29.42 7.92
CA LEU A 460 33.24 -27.99 8.23
C LEU A 460 34.66 -27.44 8.08
N PRO A 461 34.85 -26.13 7.82
CA PRO A 461 36.15 -25.51 7.81
C PRO A 461 36.88 -25.69 9.15
N GLN A 462 38.20 -25.83 9.12
CA GLN A 462 39.01 -25.90 10.31
C GLN A 462 38.96 -24.53 11.02
N GLY A 463 38.56 -24.50 12.30
CA GLY A 463 38.47 -23.27 13.10
C GLY A 463 37.05 -22.83 13.50
N ALA A 464 36.01 -23.45 12.95
CA ALA A 464 34.62 -23.19 13.35
C ALA A 464 34.31 -23.75 14.76
N LYS A 465 34.92 -23.18 15.80
CA LYS A 465 34.53 -23.48 17.19
C LYS A 465 33.18 -22.78 17.45
N ARG A 466 32.17 -23.55 17.85
CA ARG A 466 30.90 -23.07 18.38
C ARG A 466 31.14 -22.00 19.46
N LYS A 467 30.79 -20.74 19.20
CA LYS A 467 30.40 -19.86 20.32
C LYS A 467 29.01 -20.36 20.78
N ALA A 468 28.99 -21.21 21.76
CA ALA A 468 27.75 -21.54 22.46
C ALA A 468 27.19 -20.25 23.08
N PRO A 469 25.88 -20.00 23.00
CA PRO A 469 25.29 -18.87 23.68
C PRO A 469 25.59 -19.06 25.19
N ARG A 470 26.28 -18.11 25.79
CA ARG A 470 26.51 -18.09 27.22
C ARG A 470 25.13 -18.00 27.89
N SER A 471 24.67 -19.12 28.48
CA SER A 471 23.55 -19.10 29.41
C SER A 471 23.90 -18.14 30.53
N ARG A 472 23.19 -17.05 30.68
CA ARG A 472 23.22 -16.21 31.88
C ARG A 472 22.72 -17.08 33.03
N ARG A 473 23.62 -17.72 33.75
CA ARG A 473 23.31 -18.24 35.09
C ARG A 473 22.93 -17.03 35.94
N SER A 474 21.66 -16.95 36.27
CA SER A 474 21.19 -16.05 37.32
C SER A 474 21.90 -16.37 38.61
N ARG A 475 22.84 -15.53 39.02
CA ARG A 475 23.31 -15.52 40.39
C ARG A 475 22.12 -15.06 41.26
N ARG A 476 21.48 -15.98 41.93
CA ARG A 476 20.64 -15.67 43.08
C ARG A 476 21.52 -14.99 44.12
N GLY A 477 21.45 -13.67 44.20
CA GLY A 477 22.00 -12.88 45.29
C GLY A 477 21.07 -13.03 46.49
N ALA A 478 21.66 -13.46 47.63
CA ALA A 478 21.01 -13.51 48.90
C ALA A 478 20.57 -12.12 49.36
N SER A 479 19.35 -12.02 49.83
CA SER A 479 18.79 -10.83 50.47
C SER A 479 19.44 -10.60 51.83
N PRO A 480 19.85 -9.39 52.21
CA PRO A 480 20.07 -9.05 53.61
C PRO A 480 18.74 -8.58 54.22
N SER A 481 18.42 -9.12 55.38
CA SER A 481 17.33 -8.73 56.24
C SER A 481 17.38 -7.25 56.66
N PRO A 482 16.25 -6.57 56.92
CA PRO A 482 16.25 -5.21 57.42
C PRO A 482 16.46 -5.16 58.91
N ARG A 483 17.47 -4.43 59.34
CA ARG A 483 17.59 -3.98 60.75
C ARG A 483 16.68 -2.73 60.94
N SER A 484 15.84 -2.85 61.95
CA SER A 484 15.07 -1.77 62.52
C SER A 484 15.98 -0.72 63.17
N SER A 485 15.76 0.55 62.92
CA SER A 485 16.10 1.61 63.84
C SER A 485 15.04 2.72 63.75
N SER A 486 14.41 2.89 64.88
CA SER A 486 13.54 3.99 65.28
C SER A 486 14.34 5.28 65.46
N ALA A 487 13.79 6.43 65.10
CA ALA A 487 13.71 7.66 65.89
C ALA A 487 13.47 8.87 65.00
N ARG A 488 12.31 9.48 65.23
CA ARG A 488 11.98 10.81 65.79
C ARG A 488 12.35 12.05 64.97
N SER A 489 11.26 12.76 64.70
CA SER A 489 11.01 14.21 64.81
C SER A 489 11.94 15.19 64.07
N ARG A 490 11.45 15.86 63.08
CA ARG A 490 10.82 17.21 63.12
C ARG A 490 10.18 17.52 61.76
#